data_f7a9d92cbd8cdccb2df3af29e75ff827
#
_entry.id   f7a9d92cbd8cdccb2df3af29e75ff827
#
_cell.length_a   1.000
_cell.length_b   1.000
_cell.length_c   1.000
_cell.angle_alpha   90.00
_cell.angle_beta   90.00
_cell.angle_gamma   90.00
#
_symmetry.space_group_name_H-M   'P 1'
#
loop_
_entity.id
_entity.type
_entity.pdbx_description
1 polymer ?
#
loop_
_entity_poly.entity_id
_entity_poly.type
_entity_poly.pdbx_seq_one_letter_code
_entity_poly.pdbx_strand_id
1 'polypeptide(L)'
;MEVLNRAYNELRGLVNEFANSTTGSDTDSRKMKNREAWYAEWEDNYMGDFLNYYLTKSILRKIADSYYGKQLDNLLEDATELTVESYPMLYVVYSECNNVLGMCNPPLAYVTGKLKGINALSLEVKGKQLILISPMAATCLPPEEQLFLLGHEISHHQQGNLVCHTVNGLVDDFNRVSEIFGPIVLDTIEVPLKRWCRCSEFNADRAGYLCCKKEDVIRNLFLRLGMKEKASAYADYREVGEAHPMLHTRWSVLKKYISHVNSI
;
A
#
# COMPACT_ATOMS: atom_id res chain seq x y z
N MET A 1 14.78 -19.68 9.00
CA MET A 1 14.82 -19.28 10.42
C MET A 1 16.02 -18.38 10.72
N GLU A 2 17.24 -18.84 10.47
CA GLU A 2 18.47 -18.08 10.77
C GLU A 2 18.56 -16.73 10.03
N VAL A 3 18.18 -16.69 8.75
CA VAL A 3 18.17 -15.46 7.94
C VAL A 3 17.15 -14.43 8.45
N LEU A 4 15.98 -14.89 8.88
CA LEU A 4 14.95 -14.03 9.46
C LEU A 4 15.37 -13.46 10.81
N ASN A 5 15.96 -14.30 11.69
CA ASN A 5 16.47 -13.86 12.99
C ASN A 5 17.60 -12.83 12.84
N ARG A 6 18.47 -13.02 11.85
CA ARG A 6 19.55 -12.07 11.57
C ARG A 6 19.00 -10.74 11.06
N ALA A 7 18.12 -10.78 10.04
CA ALA A 7 17.48 -9.58 9.49
C ALA A 7 16.71 -8.80 10.58
N TYR A 8 16.07 -9.52 11.47
CA TYR A 8 15.40 -8.99 12.63
C TYR A 8 16.32 -8.23 13.61
N ASN A 9 17.41 -8.86 14.04
CA ASN A 9 18.36 -8.23 14.96
C ASN A 9 19.01 -6.98 14.33
N GLU A 10 19.29 -7.02 13.02
CA GLU A 10 19.79 -5.87 12.28
C GLU A 10 18.76 -4.74 12.25
N LEU A 11 17.46 -5.04 11.99
CA LEU A 11 16.39 -4.04 11.98
C LEU A 11 16.19 -3.39 13.36
N ARG A 12 16.22 -4.18 14.44
CA ARG A 12 16.15 -3.68 15.81
C ARG A 12 17.32 -2.74 16.15
N GLY A 13 18.51 -3.08 15.69
CA GLY A 13 19.70 -2.21 15.84
C GLY A 13 19.48 -0.86 15.18
N LEU A 14 19.00 -0.87 13.93
CA LEU A 14 18.73 0.35 13.15
C LEU A 14 17.63 1.22 13.75
N VAL A 15 16.53 0.63 14.27
CA VAL A 15 15.47 1.38 14.96
C VAL A 15 16.03 2.11 16.16
N ASN A 16 16.86 1.45 16.97
CA ASN A 16 17.47 2.06 18.15
C ASN A 16 18.48 3.16 17.79
N GLU A 17 19.31 2.96 16.77
CA GLU A 17 20.25 3.98 16.26
C GLU A 17 19.51 5.19 15.73
N PHE A 18 18.44 4.99 14.96
CA PHE A 18 17.63 6.07 14.39
C PHE A 18 16.91 6.86 15.49
N ALA A 19 16.30 6.18 16.46
CA ALA A 19 15.67 6.83 17.62
C ALA A 19 16.64 7.70 18.42
N ASN A 20 17.90 7.29 18.51
CA ASN A 20 18.95 8.04 19.21
C ASN A 20 19.56 9.18 18.38
N SER A 21 19.50 9.11 17.04
CA SER A 21 20.09 10.11 16.14
C SER A 21 19.20 11.31 15.88
N THR A 22 17.88 11.21 16.13
CA THR A 22 16.89 12.26 15.79
C THR A 22 16.74 13.36 16.84
N THR A 23 17.58 13.42 17.85
CA THR A 23 17.62 14.56 18.79
C THR A 23 18.30 15.81 18.22
N GLY A 24 18.64 15.83 16.93
CA GLY A 24 19.24 17.01 16.30
C GLY A 24 19.44 16.88 14.79
N SER A 25 18.46 17.27 13.99
CA SER A 25 18.74 18.06 12.78
C SER A 25 17.47 18.42 12.00
N ASP A 26 17.25 19.67 11.93
CA ASP A 26 16.44 20.43 10.99
C ASP A 26 17.16 20.41 9.63
N THR A 27 16.77 19.57 8.69
CA THR A 27 17.19 19.74 7.29
C THR A 27 16.38 18.88 6.31
N ASP A 28 15.77 19.52 5.39
CA ASP A 28 15.55 19.20 3.97
C ASP A 28 14.11 19.17 3.47
N SER A 29 13.45 20.31 3.69
CA SER A 29 12.13 20.63 3.11
C SER A 29 12.15 20.88 1.57
N ARG A 30 13.26 20.66 0.85
CA ARG A 30 13.40 21.03 -0.57
C ARG A 30 13.23 19.91 -1.60
N LYS A 31 13.22 18.65 -1.20
CA LYS A 31 13.11 17.52 -2.16
C LYS A 31 11.68 17.07 -2.46
N MET A 32 10.67 17.64 -1.80
CA MET A 32 9.28 17.23 -1.92
C MET A 32 8.45 17.94 -2.99
N LYS A 33 8.98 18.92 -3.69
CA LYS A 33 8.18 19.84 -4.52
C LYS A 33 7.47 19.28 -5.76
N ASN A 34 7.73 18.06 -6.21
CA ASN A 34 7.11 17.49 -7.41
C ASN A 34 6.17 16.30 -7.19
N ARG A 35 5.90 15.94 -5.93
CA ARG A 35 4.84 14.95 -5.57
C ARG A 35 3.58 15.61 -5.01
N GLU A 36 3.45 16.91 -5.19
CA GLU A 36 2.64 17.83 -4.39
C GLU A 36 1.12 17.72 -4.58
N ALA A 37 0.64 17.06 -5.62
CA ALA A 37 -0.82 17.07 -5.86
C ALA A 37 -1.61 16.08 -5.00
N TRP A 38 -1.00 15.03 -4.48
CA TRP A 38 -1.72 13.95 -3.82
C TRP A 38 -1.07 13.37 -2.55
N TYR A 39 0.14 13.83 -2.19
CA TYR A 39 0.84 13.34 -1.00
C TYR A 39 0.30 14.02 0.28
N ALA A 40 0.08 13.26 1.36
CA ALA A 40 -0.31 13.82 2.65
C ALA A 40 0.90 14.37 3.39
N GLU A 41 0.93 15.68 3.58
CA GLU A 41 2.09 16.44 3.99
C GLU A 41 2.65 16.14 5.39
N TRP A 42 1.92 15.47 6.29
CA TRP A 42 2.13 15.84 7.68
C TRP A 42 2.43 14.70 8.65
N GLU A 43 2.31 13.46 8.29
CA GLU A 43 2.39 12.47 9.35
C GLU A 43 3.68 11.69 9.44
N ASP A 44 4.57 11.77 8.43
CA ASP A 44 5.69 10.83 8.48
C ASP A 44 6.99 11.21 7.77
N ASN A 45 7.45 12.42 7.88
CA ASN A 45 8.86 12.70 7.52
C ASN A 45 9.80 11.75 8.26
N TYR A 46 9.54 11.51 9.56
CA TYR A 46 10.35 10.65 10.41
C TYR A 46 10.30 9.18 9.99
N MET A 47 9.11 8.60 9.79
CA MET A 47 8.99 7.20 9.38
C MET A 47 9.31 7.02 7.91
N GLY A 48 8.97 7.99 7.06
CA GLY A 48 9.37 8.00 5.67
C GLY A 48 10.88 7.98 5.51
N ASP A 49 11.62 8.76 6.30
CA ASP A 49 13.07 8.80 6.28
C ASP A 49 13.67 7.49 6.82
N PHE A 50 13.15 6.95 7.92
CA PHE A 50 13.54 5.65 8.45
C PHE A 50 13.31 4.52 7.45
N LEU A 51 12.13 4.45 6.84
CA LEU A 51 11.79 3.43 5.86
C LEU A 51 12.52 3.63 4.52
N ASN A 52 12.88 4.85 4.17
CA ASN A 52 13.69 5.16 3.00
C ASN A 52 15.18 4.89 3.21
N TYR A 53 15.61 4.71 4.43
CA TYR A 53 16.99 4.37 4.68
C TYR A 53 17.37 3.05 4.00
N TYR A 54 18.44 3.05 3.22
CA TYR A 54 18.82 1.93 2.33
C TYR A 54 18.91 0.59 3.05
N LEU A 55 19.48 0.59 4.28
CA LEU A 55 19.60 -0.64 5.09
C LEU A 55 18.24 -1.17 5.52
N THR A 56 17.32 -0.30 5.94
CA THR A 56 15.94 -0.69 6.33
C THR A 56 15.23 -1.36 5.17
N LYS A 57 15.24 -0.75 3.99
CA LYS A 57 14.64 -1.35 2.77
C LYS A 57 15.27 -2.69 2.42
N SER A 58 16.58 -2.81 2.52
CA SER A 58 17.29 -4.07 2.23
C SER A 58 16.87 -5.19 3.17
N ILE A 59 16.70 -4.89 4.46
CA ILE A 59 16.26 -5.87 5.47
C ILE A 59 14.80 -6.26 5.22
N LEU A 60 13.91 -5.28 5.00
CA LEU A 60 12.51 -5.53 4.70
C LEU A 60 12.33 -6.37 3.43
N ARG A 61 13.14 -6.12 2.38
CA ARG A 61 13.15 -6.96 1.17
C ARG A 61 13.54 -8.40 1.47
N LYS A 62 14.58 -8.64 2.26
CA LYS A 62 14.99 -10.01 2.64
C LYS A 62 13.88 -10.73 3.40
N ILE A 63 13.15 -10.03 4.26
CA ILE A 63 12.00 -10.58 4.99
C ILE A 63 10.87 -10.93 3.99
N ALA A 64 10.49 -10.00 3.13
CA ALA A 64 9.46 -10.21 2.11
C ALA A 64 9.83 -11.38 1.18
N ASP A 65 11.05 -11.42 0.67
CA ASP A 65 11.53 -12.45 -0.25
C ASP A 65 11.58 -13.84 0.40
N SER A 66 11.94 -13.90 1.69
CA SER A 66 11.99 -15.17 2.41
C SER A 66 10.60 -15.78 2.63
N TYR A 67 9.62 -14.93 2.90
CA TYR A 67 8.27 -15.38 3.21
C TYR A 67 7.40 -15.53 1.95
N TYR A 68 7.30 -14.48 1.14
CA TYR A 68 6.44 -14.49 -0.04
C TYR A 68 7.10 -15.15 -1.26
N GLY A 69 8.42 -15.35 -1.24
CA GLY A 69 9.10 -15.92 -2.39
C GLY A 69 8.62 -17.31 -2.80
N LYS A 70 8.10 -18.10 -1.84
CA LYS A 70 7.44 -19.39 -2.11
C LYS A 70 5.95 -19.24 -2.40
N GLN A 71 5.31 -18.23 -1.82
CA GLN A 71 3.87 -18.00 -2.02
C GLN A 71 3.61 -17.36 -3.37
N LEU A 72 4.55 -16.57 -3.90
CA LEU A 72 4.41 -15.92 -5.19
C LEU A 72 4.18 -16.95 -6.31
N ASP A 73 4.91 -18.05 -6.31
CA ASP A 73 4.73 -19.12 -7.30
C ASP A 73 3.31 -19.69 -7.27
N ASN A 74 2.74 -19.88 -6.05
CA ASN A 74 1.36 -20.31 -5.87
C ASN A 74 0.34 -19.23 -6.30
N LEU A 75 0.59 -17.95 -6.01
CA LEU A 75 -0.28 -16.83 -6.42
C LEU A 75 -0.32 -16.66 -7.94
N LEU A 76 0.77 -17.01 -8.62
CA LEU A 76 0.91 -16.90 -10.07
C LEU A 76 0.56 -18.20 -10.82
N GLU A 77 0.31 -19.32 -10.13
CA GLU A 77 0.06 -20.63 -10.74
C GLU A 77 -1.10 -20.61 -11.76
N ASP A 78 -2.20 -19.92 -11.40
CA ASP A 78 -3.39 -19.76 -12.25
C ASP A 78 -3.54 -18.33 -12.81
N ALA A 79 -2.49 -17.51 -12.68
CA ALA A 79 -2.57 -16.12 -13.06
C ALA A 79 -2.43 -15.92 -14.57
N THR A 80 -3.26 -15.06 -15.11
CA THR A 80 -3.18 -14.59 -16.49
C THR A 80 -2.61 -13.18 -16.50
N GLU A 81 -1.53 -12.95 -17.24
CA GLU A 81 -0.94 -11.64 -17.41
C GLU A 81 -1.94 -10.68 -18.08
N LEU A 82 -2.00 -9.45 -17.57
CA LEU A 82 -2.84 -8.40 -18.11
C LEU A 82 -2.18 -7.81 -19.38
N THR A 83 -2.71 -8.20 -20.51
CA THR A 83 -2.28 -7.72 -21.83
C THR A 83 -3.47 -7.25 -22.66
N VAL A 84 -3.20 -6.63 -23.81
CA VAL A 84 -4.25 -6.26 -24.77
C VAL A 84 -5.05 -7.48 -25.24
N GLU A 85 -4.40 -8.64 -25.33
CA GLU A 85 -5.02 -9.88 -25.81
C GLU A 85 -5.86 -10.57 -24.73
N SER A 86 -5.39 -10.58 -23.49
CA SER A 86 -6.05 -11.31 -22.38
C SER A 86 -7.24 -10.56 -21.80
N TYR A 87 -7.07 -9.28 -21.53
CA TYR A 87 -8.10 -8.41 -20.91
C TYR A 87 -8.08 -7.01 -21.55
N PRO A 88 -8.54 -6.84 -22.80
CA PRO A 88 -8.36 -5.61 -23.58
C PRO A 88 -8.92 -4.36 -22.88
N MET A 89 -10.12 -4.42 -22.31
CA MET A 89 -10.73 -3.26 -21.63
C MET A 89 -10.00 -2.90 -20.34
N LEU A 90 -9.64 -3.88 -19.52
CA LEU A 90 -8.89 -3.66 -18.29
C LEU A 90 -7.47 -3.14 -18.59
N TYR A 91 -6.84 -3.60 -19.68
CA TYR A 91 -5.54 -3.10 -20.11
C TYR A 91 -5.59 -1.63 -20.51
N VAL A 92 -6.66 -1.18 -21.17
CA VAL A 92 -6.86 0.26 -21.46
C VAL A 92 -6.95 1.06 -20.17
N VAL A 93 -7.74 0.61 -19.20
CA VAL A 93 -7.86 1.25 -17.88
C VAL A 93 -6.51 1.28 -17.15
N TYR A 94 -5.79 0.16 -17.14
CA TYR A 94 -4.45 0.06 -16.56
C TYR A 94 -3.46 1.04 -17.21
N SER A 95 -3.45 1.11 -18.54
CA SER A 95 -2.60 2.04 -19.29
C SER A 95 -2.92 3.49 -19.00
N GLU A 96 -4.20 3.83 -18.91
CA GLU A 96 -4.65 5.19 -18.56
C GLU A 96 -4.19 5.59 -17.16
N CYS A 97 -4.33 4.72 -16.15
CA CYS A 97 -3.84 4.98 -14.81
C CYS A 97 -2.31 5.22 -14.78
N ASN A 98 -1.54 4.40 -15.49
CA ASN A 98 -0.09 4.59 -15.59
C ASN A 98 0.27 5.95 -16.23
N ASN A 99 -0.46 6.35 -17.26
CA ASN A 99 -0.26 7.65 -17.92
C ASN A 99 -0.60 8.81 -16.98
N VAL A 100 -1.76 8.77 -16.32
CA VAL A 100 -2.20 9.81 -15.37
C VAL A 100 -1.21 9.97 -14.22
N LEU A 101 -0.70 8.86 -13.70
CA LEU A 101 0.26 8.85 -12.59
C LEU A 101 1.73 9.04 -13.02
N GLY A 102 2.01 9.11 -14.33
CA GLY A 102 3.35 9.33 -14.86
C GLY A 102 4.32 8.18 -14.55
N MET A 103 3.85 6.92 -14.62
CA MET A 103 4.68 5.75 -14.38
C MET A 103 5.62 5.49 -15.54
N CYS A 104 6.94 5.68 -15.32
CA CYS A 104 7.97 5.37 -16.34
C CYS A 104 8.16 3.85 -16.53
N ASN A 105 8.03 3.08 -15.45
CA ASN A 105 8.16 1.62 -15.45
C ASN A 105 6.92 1.02 -14.79
N PRO A 106 5.86 0.75 -15.56
CA PRO A 106 4.64 0.15 -15.04
C PRO A 106 4.89 -1.21 -14.38
N PRO A 107 4.27 -1.52 -13.22
CA PRO A 107 4.38 -2.84 -12.61
C PRO A 107 3.73 -3.91 -13.50
N LEU A 108 4.18 -5.14 -13.43
CA LEU A 108 3.49 -6.25 -14.10
C LEU A 108 2.13 -6.49 -13.43
N ALA A 109 1.08 -6.66 -14.20
CA ALA A 109 -0.26 -6.91 -13.68
C ALA A 109 -0.78 -8.29 -14.11
N TYR A 110 -1.45 -8.99 -13.19
CA TYR A 110 -2.00 -10.32 -13.41
C TYR A 110 -3.40 -10.43 -12.84
N VAL A 111 -4.27 -11.17 -13.52
CA VAL A 111 -5.56 -11.61 -12.99
C VAL A 111 -5.42 -13.03 -12.45
N THR A 112 -5.74 -13.26 -11.18
CA THR A 112 -5.58 -14.56 -10.50
C THR A 112 -6.81 -14.94 -9.68
N GLY A 113 -7.26 -16.19 -9.80
CA GLY A 113 -8.35 -16.76 -9.02
C GLY A 113 -8.03 -16.97 -7.53
N LYS A 114 -6.78 -16.79 -7.13
CA LYS A 114 -6.37 -16.85 -5.71
C LYS A 114 -6.91 -15.66 -4.90
N LEU A 115 -7.17 -14.51 -5.55
CA LEU A 115 -7.84 -13.37 -4.94
C LEU A 115 -9.36 -13.50 -5.08
N LYS A 116 -10.08 -13.39 -3.97
CA LYS A 116 -11.54 -13.51 -3.92
C LYS A 116 -12.22 -12.15 -3.75
N GLY A 117 -13.47 -12.07 -4.20
CA GLY A 117 -14.25 -10.84 -4.13
C GLY A 117 -13.71 -9.75 -5.04
N ILE A 118 -14.11 -8.51 -4.81
CA ILE A 118 -13.53 -7.33 -5.47
C ILE A 118 -12.22 -7.03 -4.71
N ASN A 119 -11.09 -7.35 -5.30
CA ASN A 119 -9.79 -7.22 -4.65
C ASN A 119 -8.68 -6.95 -5.67
N ALA A 120 -7.67 -6.19 -5.25
CA ALA A 120 -6.41 -6.05 -5.92
C ALA A 120 -5.30 -5.93 -4.86
N LEU A 121 -4.08 -6.27 -5.22
CA LEU A 121 -2.97 -6.34 -4.28
C LEU A 121 -1.66 -5.98 -4.98
N SER A 122 -0.97 -5.00 -4.46
CA SER A 122 0.35 -4.58 -4.91
C SER A 122 1.45 -5.24 -4.09
N LEU A 123 2.44 -5.82 -4.76
CA LEU A 123 3.54 -6.57 -4.14
C LEU A 123 4.90 -6.17 -4.70
N GLU A 124 5.92 -6.18 -3.83
CA GLU A 124 7.33 -6.19 -4.23
C GLU A 124 8.01 -7.43 -3.64
N VAL A 125 8.32 -8.42 -4.49
CA VAL A 125 8.94 -9.69 -4.08
C VAL A 125 10.02 -10.08 -5.09
N LYS A 126 11.19 -10.46 -4.59
CA LYS A 126 12.36 -10.83 -5.43
C LYS A 126 12.71 -9.76 -6.48
N GLY A 127 12.56 -8.49 -6.12
CA GLY A 127 12.82 -7.36 -7.02
C GLY A 127 11.80 -7.17 -8.13
N LYS A 128 10.72 -7.93 -8.15
CA LYS A 128 9.60 -7.76 -9.10
C LYS A 128 8.48 -6.95 -8.44
N GLN A 129 8.01 -5.96 -9.16
CA GLN A 129 6.83 -5.18 -8.79
C GLN A 129 5.61 -5.72 -9.53
N LEU A 130 4.60 -6.14 -8.79
CA LEU A 130 3.45 -6.86 -9.29
C LEU A 130 2.15 -6.27 -8.77
N ILE A 131 1.12 -6.25 -9.63
CA ILE A 131 -0.27 -6.04 -9.22
C ILE A 131 -1.05 -7.32 -9.52
N LEU A 132 -1.65 -7.89 -8.49
CA LEU A 132 -2.57 -9.01 -8.61
C LEU A 132 -4.00 -8.49 -8.53
N ILE A 133 -4.86 -8.93 -9.46
CA ILE A 133 -6.23 -8.46 -9.60
C ILE A 133 -7.15 -9.69 -9.52
N SER A 134 -8.22 -9.60 -8.73
CA SER A 134 -9.21 -10.66 -8.69
C SER A 134 -10.03 -10.71 -9.99
N PRO A 135 -10.54 -11.88 -10.40
CA PRO A 135 -11.43 -11.98 -11.56
C PRO A 135 -12.66 -11.09 -11.44
N MET A 136 -13.22 -10.95 -10.22
CA MET A 136 -14.38 -10.10 -9.98
C MET A 136 -14.05 -8.63 -10.19
N ALA A 137 -12.91 -8.13 -9.75
CA ALA A 137 -12.47 -6.76 -10.01
C ALA A 137 -12.19 -6.54 -11.50
N ALA A 138 -11.64 -7.55 -12.19
CA ALA A 138 -11.32 -7.46 -13.61
C ALA A 138 -12.55 -7.44 -14.53
N THR A 139 -13.64 -8.15 -14.16
CA THR A 139 -14.77 -8.39 -15.07
C THR A 139 -16.11 -7.80 -14.63
N CYS A 140 -16.30 -7.55 -13.32
CA CYS A 140 -17.60 -7.12 -12.78
C CYS A 140 -17.63 -5.64 -12.40
N LEU A 141 -16.46 -4.97 -12.29
CA LEU A 141 -16.43 -3.54 -12.01
C LEU A 141 -16.59 -2.74 -13.30
N PRO A 142 -17.37 -1.65 -13.27
CA PRO A 142 -17.37 -0.65 -14.34
C PRO A 142 -15.96 -0.05 -14.53
N PRO A 143 -15.61 0.40 -15.77
CA PRO A 143 -14.29 0.97 -16.05
C PRO A 143 -13.90 2.13 -15.13
N GLU A 144 -14.84 2.96 -14.71
CA GLU A 144 -14.56 4.07 -13.80
C GLU A 144 -14.19 3.59 -12.37
N GLU A 145 -14.82 2.52 -11.89
CA GLU A 145 -14.43 1.91 -10.60
C GLU A 145 -13.06 1.21 -10.72
N GLN A 146 -12.78 0.59 -11.89
CA GLN A 146 -11.46 0.02 -12.18
C GLN A 146 -10.37 1.10 -12.25
N LEU A 147 -10.65 2.30 -12.80
CA LEU A 147 -9.72 3.43 -12.80
C LEU A 147 -9.31 3.81 -11.36
N PHE A 148 -10.28 3.88 -10.45
CA PHE A 148 -9.97 4.17 -9.05
C PHE A 148 -9.13 3.05 -8.42
N LEU A 149 -9.56 1.80 -8.57
CA LEU A 149 -8.89 0.64 -7.97
C LEU A 149 -7.45 0.49 -8.49
N LEU A 150 -7.24 0.53 -9.81
CA LEU A 150 -5.92 0.40 -10.40
C LEU A 150 -5.03 1.62 -10.14
N GLY A 151 -5.59 2.83 -10.15
CA GLY A 151 -4.85 4.03 -9.77
C GLY A 151 -4.36 3.97 -8.32
N HIS A 152 -5.17 3.46 -7.40
CA HIS A 152 -4.81 3.18 -6.02
C HIS A 152 -3.61 2.20 -5.96
N GLU A 153 -3.71 1.04 -6.59
CA GLU A 153 -2.67 0.01 -6.57
C GLU A 153 -1.36 0.48 -7.23
N ILE A 154 -1.44 1.14 -8.39
CA ILE A 154 -0.26 1.66 -9.08
C ILE A 154 0.48 2.69 -8.21
N SER A 155 -0.23 3.49 -7.43
CA SER A 155 0.38 4.50 -6.57
C SER A 155 1.28 3.91 -5.49
N HIS A 156 0.97 2.72 -4.98
CA HIS A 156 1.84 2.04 -4.02
C HIS A 156 3.23 1.76 -4.60
N HIS A 157 3.33 1.44 -5.89
CA HIS A 157 4.62 1.29 -6.58
C HIS A 157 5.33 2.64 -6.73
N GLN A 158 4.59 3.70 -7.02
CA GLN A 158 5.17 5.05 -7.18
C GLN A 158 5.67 5.63 -5.86
N GLN A 159 5.05 5.30 -4.74
CA GLN A 159 5.48 5.72 -3.41
C GLN A 159 6.87 5.15 -3.04
N GLY A 160 7.31 4.09 -3.72
CA GLY A 160 8.65 3.51 -3.56
C GLY A 160 8.86 2.73 -2.26
N ASN A 161 7.81 2.49 -1.49
CA ASN A 161 7.85 1.79 -0.21
C ASN A 161 6.95 0.55 -0.17
N LEU A 162 6.68 -0.03 -1.33
CA LEU A 162 5.80 -1.19 -1.48
C LEU A 162 6.24 -2.39 -0.63
N VAL A 163 7.54 -2.56 -0.44
CA VAL A 163 8.08 -3.61 0.45
C VAL A 163 7.56 -3.48 1.88
N CYS A 164 7.23 -2.26 2.33
CA CYS A 164 6.67 -2.03 3.67
C CYS A 164 5.23 -2.57 3.77
N HIS A 165 4.41 -2.39 2.72
CA HIS A 165 3.08 -3.01 2.64
C HIS A 165 3.18 -4.52 2.61
N THR A 166 4.11 -5.07 1.82
CA THR A 166 4.37 -6.50 1.74
C THR A 166 4.76 -7.07 3.12
N VAL A 167 5.64 -6.39 3.86
CA VAL A 167 6.04 -6.82 5.22
C VAL A 167 4.92 -6.62 6.22
N ASN A 168 4.11 -5.57 6.08
CA ASN A 168 2.99 -5.35 6.99
C ASN A 168 1.95 -6.48 6.91
N GLY A 169 1.65 -6.99 5.73
CA GLY A 169 0.83 -8.19 5.59
C GLY A 169 1.42 -9.40 6.33
N LEU A 170 2.75 -9.47 6.45
CA LEU A 170 3.41 -10.46 7.31
C LEU A 170 3.18 -10.23 8.78
N VAL A 171 3.23 -8.98 9.25
CA VAL A 171 3.03 -8.67 10.68
C VAL A 171 1.64 -9.10 11.13
N ASP A 172 0.62 -8.94 10.30
CA ASP A 172 -0.74 -9.40 10.60
C ASP A 172 -0.81 -10.95 10.66
N ASP A 173 -0.02 -11.65 9.84
CA ASP A 173 0.17 -13.11 9.94
C ASP A 173 1.10 -13.51 11.11
N PHE A 174 2.00 -12.63 11.56
CA PHE A 174 2.92 -12.87 12.67
C PHE A 174 2.24 -13.02 14.03
N ASN A 175 1.06 -12.47 14.22
CA ASN A 175 0.24 -12.78 15.40
C ASN A 175 -0.11 -14.28 15.48
N ARG A 176 0.06 -15.02 14.38
CA ARG A 176 0.01 -16.49 14.32
C ARG A 176 1.38 -17.16 14.49
N VAL A 177 2.47 -16.41 14.32
CA VAL A 177 3.87 -16.91 14.32
C VAL A 177 4.66 -16.35 15.51
N SER A 178 3.97 -15.82 16.53
CA SER A 178 4.56 -15.19 17.74
C SER A 178 5.55 -16.06 18.53
N GLU A 179 5.65 -17.33 18.22
CA GLU A 179 6.66 -18.22 18.79
C GLU A 179 8.10 -17.94 18.29
N ILE A 180 8.25 -17.21 17.17
CA ILE A 180 9.54 -17.00 16.49
C ILE A 180 10.17 -15.63 16.83
N PHE A 181 9.34 -14.62 17.09
CA PHE A 181 9.79 -13.24 17.34
C PHE A 181 9.19 -12.77 18.67
N GLY A 182 10.04 -12.47 19.65
CA GLY A 182 9.57 -12.05 20.96
C GLY A 182 8.70 -10.79 20.94
N PRO A 183 7.75 -10.65 21.89
CA PRO A 183 6.74 -9.57 21.93
C PRO A 183 7.30 -8.15 21.84
N ILE A 184 8.50 -7.90 22.35
CA ILE A 184 9.12 -6.57 22.48
C ILE A 184 9.42 -5.92 21.12
N VAL A 185 9.56 -6.70 20.06
CA VAL A 185 9.97 -6.18 18.75
C VAL A 185 8.81 -5.83 17.89
N LEU A 186 7.76 -6.59 18.00
CA LEU A 186 6.51 -6.29 17.30
C LEU A 186 6.03 -4.87 17.68
N ASP A 187 6.01 -4.54 18.97
CA ASP A 187 5.55 -3.23 19.44
C ASP A 187 6.41 -2.06 18.92
N THR A 188 7.72 -2.26 18.79
CA THR A 188 8.64 -1.19 18.37
C THR A 188 8.56 -0.88 16.86
N ILE A 189 8.25 -1.88 16.03
CA ILE A 189 8.23 -1.75 14.57
C ILE A 189 6.80 -1.77 14.04
N GLU A 190 5.93 -2.56 14.61
CA GLU A 190 4.56 -2.77 14.15
C GLU A 190 3.75 -1.48 14.15
N VAL A 191 3.73 -0.74 15.26
CA VAL A 191 2.93 0.48 15.37
C VAL A 191 3.36 1.55 14.37
N PRO A 192 4.66 1.91 14.26
CA PRO A 192 5.13 2.82 13.24
C PRO A 192 4.85 2.34 11.82
N LEU A 193 5.07 1.05 11.52
CA LEU A 193 4.83 0.48 10.19
C LEU A 193 3.35 0.53 9.81
N LYS A 194 2.45 0.13 10.71
CA LYS A 194 1.00 0.22 10.50
C LYS A 194 0.53 1.66 10.30
N ARG A 195 1.07 2.61 11.09
CA ARG A 195 0.77 4.03 10.92
C ARG A 195 1.19 4.53 9.54
N TRP A 196 2.39 4.18 9.12
CA TRP A 196 2.87 4.54 7.79
C TRP A 196 2.00 3.91 6.68
N CYS A 197 1.63 2.63 6.79
CA CYS A 197 0.73 1.98 5.84
C CYS A 197 -0.62 2.69 5.75
N ARG A 198 -1.20 3.14 6.88
CA ARG A 198 -2.45 3.92 6.86
C ARG A 198 -2.31 5.23 6.07
N CYS A 199 -1.20 5.96 6.25
CA CYS A 199 -0.95 7.18 5.48
C CYS A 199 -0.78 6.89 3.99
N SER A 200 -0.10 5.81 3.66
CA SER A 200 0.06 5.33 2.28
C SER A 200 -1.28 5.00 1.61
N GLU A 201 -2.23 4.43 2.34
CA GLU A 201 -3.60 4.18 1.86
C GLU A 201 -4.35 5.48 1.50
N PHE A 202 -4.23 6.52 2.34
CA PHE A 202 -4.84 7.82 2.02
C PHE A 202 -4.24 8.46 0.76
N ASN A 203 -2.94 8.31 0.57
CA ASN A 203 -2.27 8.78 -0.66
C ASN A 203 -2.72 7.96 -1.88
N ALA A 204 -2.86 6.65 -1.72
CA ALA A 204 -3.32 5.77 -2.77
C ALA A 204 -4.77 6.09 -3.19
N ASP A 205 -5.64 6.42 -2.24
CA ASP A 205 -7.01 6.88 -2.54
C ASP A 205 -7.03 8.19 -3.34
N ARG A 206 -6.13 9.13 -3.03
CA ARG A 206 -6.00 10.37 -3.81
C ARG A 206 -5.52 10.10 -5.24
N ALA A 207 -4.55 9.22 -5.41
CA ALA A 207 -4.09 8.79 -6.72
C ALA A 207 -5.20 8.09 -7.52
N GLY A 208 -5.97 7.21 -6.88
CA GLY A 208 -7.16 6.60 -7.46
C GLY A 208 -8.19 7.65 -7.91
N TYR A 209 -8.42 8.68 -7.07
CA TYR A 209 -9.29 9.80 -7.46
C TYR A 209 -8.75 10.56 -8.68
N LEU A 210 -7.45 10.80 -8.78
CA LEU A 210 -6.87 11.48 -9.96
C LEU A 210 -7.11 10.70 -11.25
N CYS A 211 -7.14 9.37 -11.19
CA CYS A 211 -7.44 8.51 -12.34
C CYS A 211 -8.95 8.50 -12.67
N CYS A 212 -9.82 8.40 -11.66
CA CYS A 212 -11.27 8.27 -11.83
C CYS A 212 -11.99 9.61 -11.98
N LYS A 213 -11.64 10.62 -11.18
CA LYS A 213 -12.24 11.98 -11.10
C LYS A 213 -13.75 12.03 -10.84
N LYS A 214 -14.34 10.94 -10.34
CA LYS A 214 -15.80 10.83 -10.10
C LYS A 214 -16.05 10.41 -8.64
N GLU A 215 -16.47 11.37 -7.81
CA GLU A 215 -16.71 11.16 -6.38
C GLU A 215 -17.79 10.11 -6.10
N ASP A 216 -18.88 10.15 -6.85
CA ASP A 216 -20.03 9.25 -6.72
C ASP A 216 -19.65 7.79 -7.05
N VAL A 217 -18.83 7.58 -8.09
CA VAL A 217 -18.32 6.26 -8.48
C VAL A 217 -17.47 5.66 -7.36
N ILE A 218 -16.56 6.46 -6.79
CA ILE A 218 -15.68 6.02 -5.71
C ILE A 218 -16.50 5.68 -4.46
N ARG A 219 -17.47 6.52 -4.10
CA ARG A 219 -18.38 6.26 -3.00
C ARG A 219 -19.13 4.93 -3.18
N ASN A 220 -19.63 4.67 -4.39
CA ASN A 220 -20.33 3.43 -4.71
C ASN A 220 -19.40 2.21 -4.60
N LEU A 221 -18.16 2.33 -5.08
CA LEU A 221 -17.16 1.28 -4.91
C LEU A 221 -16.89 1.00 -3.41
N PHE A 222 -16.72 2.03 -2.59
CA PHE A 222 -16.51 1.87 -1.15
C PHE A 222 -17.70 1.20 -0.46
N LEU A 223 -18.93 1.51 -0.87
CA LEU A 223 -20.13 0.84 -0.37
C LEU A 223 -20.15 -0.66 -0.76
N ARG A 224 -19.77 -0.99 -1.99
CA ARG A 224 -19.63 -2.39 -2.44
C ARG A 224 -18.54 -3.13 -1.68
N LEU A 225 -17.46 -2.45 -1.31
CA LEU A 225 -16.38 -3.00 -0.48
C LEU A 225 -16.75 -3.12 1.01
N GLY A 226 -17.95 -2.69 1.40
CA GLY A 226 -18.47 -2.84 2.75
C GLY A 226 -18.38 -1.60 3.63
N MET A 227 -18.17 -0.41 3.05
CA MET A 227 -18.26 0.83 3.80
C MET A 227 -19.64 0.98 4.43
N LYS A 228 -19.67 1.25 5.75
CA LYS A 228 -20.91 1.57 6.47
C LYS A 228 -21.19 3.08 6.38
N GLU A 229 -22.42 3.47 6.16
CA GLU A 229 -22.79 4.90 6.05
C GLU A 229 -22.60 5.69 7.36
N LYS A 230 -22.64 5.01 8.50
CA LYS A 230 -22.40 5.63 9.82
C LYS A 230 -21.15 5.03 10.45
N ALA A 231 -20.23 5.90 10.86
CA ALA A 231 -19.08 5.48 11.68
C ALA A 231 -19.56 4.87 13.00
N SER A 232 -18.90 3.80 13.42
CA SER A 232 -19.07 3.29 14.79
C SER A 232 -18.41 4.28 15.76
N ALA A 233 -19.02 4.52 16.92
CA ALA A 233 -18.44 5.36 17.99
C ALA A 233 -17.07 4.86 18.49
N TYR A 234 -16.68 3.63 18.13
CA TYR A 234 -15.40 3.01 18.47
C TYR A 234 -14.47 2.85 17.26
N ALA A 235 -14.76 3.49 16.11
CA ALA A 235 -13.97 3.36 14.90
C ALA A 235 -12.51 3.75 15.14
N ASP A 236 -12.27 4.90 15.77
CA ASP A 236 -10.92 5.42 16.00
C ASP A 236 -10.05 4.49 16.88
N TYR A 237 -10.65 3.82 17.86
CA TYR A 237 -9.94 2.85 18.70
C TYR A 237 -9.51 1.58 17.96
N ARG A 238 -10.32 1.12 17.02
CA ARG A 238 -9.99 -0.07 16.23
C ARG A 238 -8.90 0.19 15.21
N GLU A 239 -8.87 1.38 14.62
CA GLU A 239 -7.92 1.73 13.56
C GLU A 239 -6.47 1.82 14.04
N VAL A 240 -6.23 2.06 15.33
CA VAL A 240 -4.85 2.16 15.86
C VAL A 240 -4.07 0.86 15.67
N GLY A 241 -4.76 -0.29 15.73
CA GLY A 241 -4.16 -1.61 15.56
C GLY A 241 -4.16 -2.15 14.13
N GLU A 242 -4.78 -1.42 13.16
CA GLU A 242 -4.95 -1.90 11.80
C GLU A 242 -4.00 -1.20 10.83
N ALA A 243 -3.54 -1.93 9.83
CA ALA A 243 -2.71 -1.39 8.76
C ALA A 243 -3.52 -0.62 7.71
N HIS A 244 -4.73 -1.11 7.46
CA HIS A 244 -5.65 -0.47 6.54
C HIS A 244 -6.69 0.33 7.32
N PRO A 245 -6.81 1.65 7.07
CA PRO A 245 -7.87 2.45 7.68
C PRO A 245 -9.24 1.92 7.26
N MET A 246 -10.23 2.08 8.14
CA MET A 246 -11.59 1.74 7.79
C MET A 246 -12.03 2.54 6.55
N LEU A 247 -12.81 1.93 5.67
CA LEU A 247 -13.31 2.57 4.44
C LEU A 247 -14.04 3.88 4.71
N HIS A 248 -14.73 4.00 5.85
CA HIS A 248 -15.37 5.25 6.27
C HIS A 248 -14.34 6.36 6.53
N THR A 249 -13.23 6.06 7.21
CA THR A 249 -12.15 7.02 7.48
C THR A 249 -11.46 7.39 6.17
N ARG A 250 -11.15 6.42 5.32
CA ARG A 250 -10.59 6.64 3.98
C ARG A 250 -11.49 7.59 3.17
N TRP A 251 -12.79 7.32 3.14
CA TRP A 251 -13.75 8.18 2.45
C TRP A 251 -13.79 9.61 3.01
N SER A 252 -13.79 9.75 4.34
CA SER A 252 -13.80 11.07 4.99
C SER A 252 -12.57 11.90 4.65
N VAL A 253 -11.38 11.28 4.64
CA VAL A 253 -10.11 11.92 4.28
C VAL A 253 -10.11 12.29 2.79
N LEU A 254 -10.54 11.36 1.93
CA LEU A 254 -10.61 11.60 0.49
C LEU A 254 -11.57 12.73 0.13
N LYS A 255 -12.74 12.83 0.77
CA LYS A 255 -13.68 13.93 0.57
C LYS A 255 -13.08 15.30 0.87
N LYS A 256 -12.30 15.41 1.96
CA LYS A 256 -11.62 16.67 2.28
C LYS A 256 -10.63 17.06 1.18
N TYR A 257 -9.87 16.09 0.66
CA TYR A 257 -8.96 16.30 -0.46
C TYR A 257 -9.71 16.74 -1.72
N ILE A 258 -10.79 16.05 -2.11
CA ILE A 258 -11.61 16.40 -3.29
C ILE A 258 -12.16 17.82 -3.15
N SER A 259 -12.69 18.17 -1.99
CA SER A 259 -13.22 19.52 -1.74
C SER A 259 -12.15 20.60 -1.87
N HIS A 260 -10.93 20.31 -1.42
CA HIS A 260 -9.80 21.25 -1.53
C HIS A 260 -9.37 21.43 -2.99
N VAL A 261 -9.19 20.33 -3.74
CA VAL A 261 -8.80 20.37 -5.16
C VAL A 261 -9.83 21.10 -6.02
N ASN A 262 -11.13 20.91 -5.75
CA ASN A 262 -12.20 21.57 -6.52
C ASN A 262 -12.41 23.05 -6.15
N SER A 263 -11.74 23.55 -5.09
CA SER A 263 -11.80 24.95 -4.65
C SER A 263 -10.67 25.82 -5.21
N ILE A 264 -9.69 25.22 -5.87
CA ILE A 264 -8.57 25.88 -6.56
C ILE A 264 -8.90 26.06 -8.03
#